data_068f121f491b1568b5675e53e97898c1
#
_entry.id   068f121f491b1568b5675e53e97898c1
#
_cell.length_a   1.000
_cell.length_b   1.000
_cell.length_c   1.000
_cell.angle_alpha   90.00
_cell.angle_beta   90.00
_cell.angle_gamma   90.00
#
_symmetry.space_group_name_H-M   'P 1'
#
loop_
_entity.id
_entity.type
_entity.pdbx_description
1 polymer ?
#
loop_
_entity_poly.entity_id
_entity_poly.type
_entity_poly.pdbx_seq_one_letter_code
_entity_poly.pdbx_strand_id
1 'polypeptide(L)'
;DAAISAIAITDLDSDATELVEVTQVVGPSQVGEKPTLPSALYIPHHAEFPENAFVLPWVDGEAGTANGAIVGQFARDHGALVPDRLVTSAKSRLSNPHIDPRQPVLPWRSQISEAKLSALECSRRYLQHMREAWDARFPDEPLARQDIVLTLPASFDEVARELTVKAAARLARGDLGRAR
;
A
#
# COMPACT_ATOMS: atom_id res chain seq x y z
N ASP A 1 2.01 8.98 -14.61
CA ASP A 1 2.00 7.49 -14.59
C ASP A 1 1.83 7.04 -13.16
N ALA A 2 0.63 6.60 -12.82
CA ALA A 2 0.39 6.05 -11.50
C ALA A 2 0.98 4.63 -11.47
N ALA A 3 2.02 4.41 -10.66
CA ALA A 3 2.53 3.07 -10.42
C ALA A 3 1.41 2.17 -9.84
N ILE A 4 1.36 0.93 -10.26
CA ILE A 4 0.41 -0.07 -9.78
C ILE A 4 1.14 -1.26 -9.17
N SER A 5 0.45 -2.01 -8.33
CA SER A 5 0.89 -3.31 -7.83
C SER A 5 -0.18 -4.35 -8.16
N ALA A 6 0.23 -5.59 -8.37
CA ALA A 6 -0.66 -6.73 -8.61
C ALA A 6 -0.13 -7.95 -7.88
N ILE A 7 -1.01 -8.89 -7.58
CA ILE A 7 -0.67 -10.23 -7.10
C ILE A 7 -1.06 -11.23 -8.17
N ALA A 8 -0.20 -12.19 -8.43
CA ALA A 8 -0.51 -13.33 -9.27
C ALA A 8 -0.15 -14.63 -8.55
N ILE A 9 -0.96 -15.65 -8.77
CA ILE A 9 -0.70 -17.03 -8.35
C ILE A 9 -0.21 -17.80 -9.59
N THR A 10 0.86 -18.55 -9.43
CA THR A 10 1.29 -19.54 -10.43
C THR A 10 1.13 -20.93 -9.84
N ASP A 11 0.37 -21.76 -10.49
CA ASP A 11 0.28 -23.17 -10.17
C ASP A 11 1.49 -23.88 -10.78
N LEU A 12 2.31 -24.49 -9.94
CA LEU A 12 3.55 -25.15 -10.37
C LEU A 12 3.32 -26.43 -11.17
N ASP A 13 2.13 -27.04 -11.05
CA ASP A 13 1.80 -28.27 -11.78
C ASP A 13 1.27 -28.00 -13.19
N SER A 14 0.61 -26.86 -13.40
CA SER A 14 -0.03 -26.51 -14.68
C SER A 14 0.64 -25.33 -15.41
N ASP A 15 1.65 -24.68 -14.82
CA ASP A 15 2.25 -23.42 -15.31
C ASP A 15 1.23 -22.28 -15.54
N ALA A 16 0.00 -22.44 -15.04
CA ALA A 16 -1.03 -21.42 -15.16
C ALA A 16 -0.76 -20.27 -14.21
N THR A 17 -0.87 -19.04 -14.72
CA THR A 17 -0.72 -17.84 -13.91
C THR A 17 -2.02 -17.04 -13.94
N GLU A 18 -2.57 -16.73 -12.79
CA GLU A 18 -3.80 -15.98 -12.63
C GLU A 18 -3.58 -14.74 -11.75
N LEU A 19 -4.23 -13.62 -12.12
CA LEU A 19 -4.25 -12.43 -11.28
C LEU A 19 -5.22 -12.62 -10.11
N VAL A 20 -4.76 -12.26 -8.93
CA VAL A 20 -5.59 -12.22 -7.73
C VAL A 20 -6.18 -10.82 -7.59
N GLU A 21 -7.51 -10.76 -7.48
CA GLU A 21 -8.17 -9.49 -7.21
C GLU A 21 -7.86 -9.01 -5.79
N VAL A 22 -7.52 -7.73 -5.68
CA VAL A 22 -7.17 -7.07 -4.43
C VAL A 22 -8.37 -6.28 -3.93
N THR A 23 -8.88 -6.67 -2.78
CA THR A 23 -9.95 -5.96 -2.08
C THR A 23 -9.43 -4.61 -1.61
N GLN A 24 -10.12 -3.52 -1.91
CA GLN A 24 -9.71 -2.17 -1.57
C GLN A 24 -10.90 -1.21 -1.46
N VAL A 25 -10.68 -0.09 -0.80
CA VAL A 25 -11.67 0.98 -0.73
C VAL A 25 -11.84 1.62 -2.12
N VAL A 26 -13.09 1.70 -2.60
CA VAL A 26 -13.44 2.33 -3.87
C VAL A 26 -14.33 3.58 -3.69
N GLY A 27 -14.88 3.78 -2.51
CA GLY A 27 -15.66 4.94 -2.11
C GLY A 27 -15.94 4.94 -0.61
N PRO A 28 -16.49 6.02 -0.04
CA PRO A 28 -16.92 6.03 1.35
C PRO A 28 -17.93 4.90 1.61
N SER A 29 -17.67 4.06 2.59
CA SER A 29 -18.42 2.84 2.92
C SER A 29 -18.58 1.85 1.76
N GLN A 30 -17.67 1.90 0.79
CA GLN A 30 -17.67 1.02 -0.37
C GLN A 30 -16.31 0.34 -0.52
N VAL A 31 -16.37 -0.98 -0.57
CA VAL A 31 -15.22 -1.86 -0.82
C VAL A 31 -15.45 -2.59 -2.14
N GLY A 32 -14.41 -2.76 -2.93
CA GLY A 32 -14.47 -3.47 -4.20
C GLY A 32 -13.20 -4.26 -4.47
N GLU A 33 -13.31 -5.26 -5.33
CA GLU A 33 -12.20 -6.08 -5.79
C GLU A 33 -11.70 -5.58 -7.15
N LYS A 34 -10.38 -5.48 -7.30
CA LYS A 34 -9.73 -5.02 -8.54
C LYS A 34 -8.47 -5.85 -8.82
N PRO A 35 -8.14 -6.10 -10.09
CA PRO A 35 -6.95 -6.87 -10.44
C PRO A 35 -5.63 -6.15 -10.10
N THR A 36 -5.69 -4.87 -9.76
CA THR A 36 -4.52 -4.06 -9.43
C THR A 36 -4.81 -3.11 -8.27
N LEU A 37 -3.77 -2.82 -7.49
CA LEU A 37 -3.77 -1.80 -6.46
C LEU A 37 -2.96 -0.59 -6.94
N PRO A 38 -3.59 0.58 -7.18
CA PRO A 38 -2.86 1.81 -7.43
C PRO A 38 -1.92 2.14 -6.28
N SER A 39 -0.66 2.49 -6.60
CA SER A 39 0.32 2.95 -5.60
C SER A 39 0.04 4.41 -5.23
N ALA A 40 -1.16 4.64 -4.75
CA ALA A 40 -1.67 5.92 -4.27
C ALA A 40 -2.04 5.82 -2.80
N LEU A 41 -1.79 6.88 -2.06
CA LEU A 41 -2.07 7.00 -0.64
C LEU A 41 -2.74 8.34 -0.38
N TYR A 42 -3.92 8.33 0.21
CA TYR A 42 -4.65 9.53 0.59
C TYR A 42 -4.69 9.65 2.11
N ILE A 43 -4.41 10.84 2.62
CA ILE A 43 -4.42 11.14 4.05
C ILE A 43 -5.60 12.07 4.33
N PRO A 44 -6.76 11.52 4.75
CA PRO A 44 -7.96 12.33 4.98
C PRO A 44 -7.76 13.30 6.14
N HIS A 45 -8.49 14.41 6.11
CA HIS A 45 -8.62 15.26 7.27
C HIS A 45 -9.53 14.58 8.31
N HIS A 46 -9.25 14.76 9.60
CA HIS A 46 -9.95 14.06 10.68
C HIS A 46 -11.48 14.26 10.70
N ALA A 47 -11.99 15.32 10.09
CA ALA A 47 -13.43 15.62 10.00
C ALA A 47 -13.98 15.53 8.58
N GLU A 48 -13.21 14.98 7.63
CA GLU A 48 -13.61 14.92 6.22
C GLU A 48 -14.65 13.83 5.95
N PHE A 49 -14.55 12.72 6.66
CA PHE A 49 -15.43 11.57 6.51
C PHE A 49 -15.89 11.05 7.87
N PRO A 50 -17.01 10.32 7.92
CA PRO A 50 -17.42 9.57 9.11
C PRO A 50 -16.33 8.57 9.55
N GLU A 51 -16.23 8.30 10.85
CA GLU A 51 -15.19 7.42 11.42
C GLU A 51 -15.09 6.03 10.76
N ASN A 52 -16.22 5.48 10.32
CA ASN A 52 -16.30 4.15 9.71
C ASN A 52 -16.40 4.19 8.18
N ALA A 53 -16.04 5.30 7.53
CA ALA A 53 -16.19 5.44 6.08
C ALA A 53 -15.28 4.52 5.26
N PHE A 54 -14.22 3.98 5.84
CA PHE A 54 -13.16 3.25 5.11
C PHE A 54 -12.78 1.92 5.76
N VAL A 55 -13.77 1.19 6.29
CA VAL A 55 -13.55 -0.10 6.93
C VAL A 55 -13.28 -1.17 5.87
N LEU A 56 -12.20 -1.91 6.03
CA LEU A 56 -11.83 -3.06 5.22
C LEU A 56 -12.25 -4.35 5.94
N PRO A 57 -12.53 -5.46 5.21
CA PRO A 57 -13.07 -6.68 5.81
C PRO A 57 -12.21 -7.35 6.88
N TRP A 58 -10.92 -7.06 6.89
CA TRP A 58 -9.95 -7.66 7.83
C TRP A 58 -9.59 -6.75 9.01
N VAL A 59 -10.26 -5.61 9.15
CA VAL A 59 -10.01 -4.70 10.26
C VAL A 59 -11.10 -4.86 11.30
N ASP A 60 -10.74 -5.40 12.46
CA ASP A 60 -11.63 -5.50 13.61
C ASP A 60 -11.93 -4.10 14.17
N GLY A 61 -13.10 -3.56 13.82
CA GLY A 61 -13.87 -2.58 14.59
C GLY A 61 -13.33 -1.17 14.78
N GLU A 62 -12.05 -0.89 14.67
CA GLU A 62 -11.51 0.46 14.83
C GLU A 62 -10.72 0.90 13.60
N ALA A 63 -11.30 1.88 12.91
CA ALA A 63 -10.71 2.68 11.83
C ALA A 63 -9.83 1.89 10.83
N GLY A 64 -10.42 1.45 9.75
CA GLY A 64 -9.84 0.69 8.64
C GLY A 64 -8.64 1.26 7.92
N THR A 65 -7.84 2.05 8.59
CA THR A 65 -6.61 2.61 8.06
C THR A 65 -5.59 2.66 9.19
N ALA A 66 -4.58 1.81 9.13
CA ALA A 66 -3.44 1.98 10.02
C ALA A 66 -2.94 3.44 9.90
N ASN A 67 -3.12 4.24 10.95
CA ASN A 67 -2.80 5.67 11.00
C ASN A 67 -3.56 6.57 9.99
N GLY A 68 -4.82 6.27 9.67
CA GLY A 68 -5.69 7.19 8.95
C GLY A 68 -5.44 7.36 7.44
N ALA A 69 -4.51 6.63 6.82
CA ALA A 69 -4.23 6.77 5.40
C ALA A 69 -4.88 5.65 4.57
N ILE A 70 -5.53 6.02 3.49
CA ILE A 70 -6.23 5.12 2.57
C ILE A 70 -5.31 4.77 1.40
N VAL A 71 -5.29 3.48 1.02
CA VAL A 71 -4.46 2.97 -0.08
C VAL A 71 -5.34 2.58 -1.27
N GLY A 72 -4.86 2.75 -2.48
CA GLY A 72 -5.44 2.17 -3.69
C GLY A 72 -6.36 3.09 -4.47
N GLN A 73 -7.47 2.53 -4.96
CA GLN A 73 -8.35 3.17 -5.96
C GLN A 73 -8.95 4.47 -5.46
N PHE A 74 -9.60 4.44 -4.28
CA PHE A 74 -10.18 5.65 -3.70
C PHE A 74 -9.14 6.74 -3.45
N ALA A 75 -7.98 6.34 -2.92
CA ALA A 75 -6.88 7.28 -2.70
C ALA A 75 -6.45 8.00 -3.99
N ARG A 76 -6.38 7.29 -5.10
CA ARG A 76 -6.04 7.85 -6.40
C ARG A 76 -7.13 8.80 -6.90
N ASP A 77 -8.37 8.35 -6.89
CA ASP A 77 -9.46 9.05 -7.54
C ASP A 77 -9.92 10.28 -6.72
N HIS A 78 -10.12 10.10 -5.41
CA HIS A 78 -10.48 11.21 -4.52
C HIS A 78 -9.29 12.15 -4.27
N GLY A 79 -8.10 11.60 -4.06
CA GLY A 79 -6.90 12.39 -3.81
C GLY A 79 -6.51 13.29 -4.99
N ALA A 80 -6.91 12.95 -6.21
CA ALA A 80 -6.73 13.83 -7.37
C ALA A 80 -7.47 15.16 -7.22
N LEU A 81 -8.55 15.20 -6.43
CA LEU A 81 -9.31 16.42 -6.11
C LEU A 81 -8.65 17.21 -4.97
N VAL A 82 -7.82 16.56 -4.15
CA VAL A 82 -7.13 17.15 -2.99
C VAL A 82 -5.63 16.82 -3.03
N PRO A 83 -4.87 17.38 -3.99
CA PRO A 83 -3.48 16.96 -4.25
C PRO A 83 -2.54 17.11 -3.06
N ASP A 84 -2.81 18.05 -2.15
CA ASP A 84 -1.99 18.30 -0.96
C ASP A 84 -2.04 17.13 0.05
N ARG A 85 -2.99 16.22 -0.11
CA ARG A 85 -3.16 15.03 0.73
C ARG A 85 -2.91 13.72 -0.01
N LEU A 86 -2.56 13.80 -1.30
CA LEU A 86 -2.32 12.65 -2.15
C LEU A 86 -0.84 12.34 -2.32
N VAL A 87 -0.45 11.10 -2.08
CA VAL A 87 0.86 10.56 -2.41
C VAL A 87 0.74 9.59 -3.59
N THR A 88 1.33 9.92 -4.74
CA THR A 88 1.38 9.04 -5.93
C THR A 88 2.80 8.69 -6.37
N SER A 89 3.81 9.34 -5.83
CA SER A 89 5.21 9.26 -6.30
C SER A 89 6.17 8.58 -5.31
N ALA A 90 5.64 7.83 -4.34
CA ALA A 90 6.47 7.21 -3.31
C ALA A 90 7.52 6.25 -3.89
N LYS A 91 7.14 5.43 -4.88
CA LYS A 91 8.07 4.49 -5.53
C LYS A 91 9.25 5.20 -6.22
N SER A 92 8.99 6.30 -6.92
CA SER A 92 10.04 7.09 -7.57
C SER A 92 10.97 7.78 -6.55
N ARG A 93 10.47 8.07 -5.36
CA ARG A 93 11.25 8.71 -4.30
C ARG A 93 12.16 7.74 -3.56
N LEU A 94 11.86 6.44 -3.58
CA LEU A 94 12.76 5.42 -3.04
C LEU A 94 14.10 5.40 -3.77
N SER A 95 14.09 5.66 -5.09
CA SER A 95 15.29 5.63 -5.96
C SER A 95 15.88 7.01 -6.19
N ASN A 96 15.49 8.03 -5.43
CA ASN A 96 16.04 9.37 -5.60
C ASN A 96 17.30 9.55 -4.72
N PRO A 97 18.51 9.69 -5.29
CA PRO A 97 19.76 9.76 -4.53
C PRO A 97 19.88 11.02 -3.67
N HIS A 98 19.04 12.04 -3.92
CA HIS A 98 19.08 13.32 -3.20
C HIS A 98 18.09 13.40 -2.03
N ILE A 99 17.31 12.35 -1.80
CA ILE A 99 16.27 12.34 -0.75
C ILE A 99 16.44 11.06 0.08
N ASP A 100 16.61 11.21 1.39
CA ASP A 100 16.54 10.06 2.29
C ASP A 100 15.13 9.46 2.24
N PRO A 101 14.97 8.20 1.80
CA PRO A 101 13.66 7.55 1.68
C PRO A 101 12.93 7.37 3.02
N ARG A 102 13.61 7.61 4.15
CA ARG A 102 13.04 7.56 5.51
C ARG A 102 12.48 8.90 5.96
N GLN A 103 12.84 10.01 5.30
CA GLN A 103 12.32 11.32 5.68
C GLN A 103 10.84 11.49 5.33
N PRO A 104 10.01 12.01 6.25
CA PRO A 104 8.58 12.23 6.02
C PRO A 104 8.35 13.52 5.21
N VAL A 105 8.49 13.44 3.89
CA VAL A 105 8.37 14.56 2.97
C VAL A 105 7.17 14.49 2.02
N LEU A 106 6.42 13.39 2.03
CA LEU A 106 5.30 13.16 1.12
C LEU A 106 3.95 13.42 1.81
N PRO A 107 2.99 14.07 1.13
CA PRO A 107 3.03 14.65 -0.22
C PRO A 107 4.02 15.81 -0.31
N TRP A 108 4.80 15.86 -1.40
CA TRP A 108 5.92 16.80 -1.55
C TRP A 108 5.51 18.28 -1.50
N ARG A 109 4.39 18.63 -2.13
CA ARG A 109 3.91 20.01 -2.22
C ARG A 109 3.04 20.44 -1.04
N SER A 110 2.65 19.52 -0.19
CA SER A 110 1.78 19.81 0.94
C SER A 110 2.46 20.70 1.97
N GLN A 111 1.76 21.71 2.43
CA GLN A 111 2.14 22.54 3.57
C GLN A 111 1.71 21.93 4.92
N ILE A 112 0.99 20.80 4.88
CA ILE A 112 0.42 20.15 6.06
C ILE A 112 1.50 19.24 6.66
N SER A 113 2.16 19.70 7.72
CA SER A 113 3.25 18.95 8.38
C SER A 113 2.77 17.64 9.03
N GLU A 114 1.56 17.63 9.56
CA GLU A 114 0.97 16.49 10.28
C GLU A 114 0.62 15.31 9.37
N ALA A 115 0.54 15.55 8.05
CA ALA A 115 0.20 14.55 7.05
C ALA A 115 1.40 14.06 6.24
N LYS A 116 2.62 14.24 6.73
CA LYS A 116 3.82 13.81 6.00
C LYS A 116 4.16 12.35 6.28
N LEU A 117 4.46 11.63 5.19
CA LEU A 117 4.94 10.25 5.20
C LEU A 117 6.29 10.15 4.48
N SER A 118 7.07 9.16 4.85
CA SER A 118 8.28 8.81 4.10
C SER A 118 7.94 7.91 2.92
N ALA A 119 8.83 7.88 1.92
CA ALA A 119 8.67 6.98 0.76
C ALA A 119 8.69 5.50 1.20
N LEU A 120 9.53 5.17 2.19
CA LEU A 120 9.58 3.84 2.78
C LEU A 120 8.28 3.45 3.47
N GLU A 121 7.70 4.37 4.26
CA GLU A 121 6.42 4.13 4.94
C GLU A 121 5.27 3.94 3.94
N CYS A 122 5.21 4.74 2.88
CA CYS A 122 4.22 4.55 1.82
C CYS A 122 4.34 3.17 1.17
N SER A 123 5.57 2.74 0.86
CA SER A 123 5.82 1.42 0.25
C SER A 123 5.45 0.28 1.19
N ARG A 124 5.75 0.42 2.48
CA ARG A 124 5.33 -0.53 3.51
C ARG A 124 3.81 -0.68 3.53
N ARG A 125 3.06 0.42 3.45
CA ARG A 125 1.59 0.38 3.45
C ARG A 125 1.00 -0.28 2.21
N TYR A 126 1.58 -0.08 1.03
CA TYR A 126 1.14 -0.80 -0.17
C TYR A 126 1.33 -2.31 -0.02
N LEU A 127 2.50 -2.74 0.44
CA LEU A 127 2.79 -4.15 0.65
C LEU A 127 1.93 -4.76 1.78
N GLN A 128 1.70 -4.02 2.85
CA GLN A 128 0.82 -4.43 3.95
C GLN A 128 -0.60 -4.65 3.45
N HIS A 129 -1.15 -3.71 2.69
CA HIS A 129 -2.48 -3.84 2.11
C HIS A 129 -2.60 -5.09 1.21
N MET A 130 -1.59 -5.33 0.36
CA MET A 130 -1.53 -6.51 -0.50
C MET A 130 -1.56 -7.81 0.32
N ARG A 131 -0.77 -7.87 1.39
CA ARG A 131 -0.75 -9.01 2.30
C ARG A 131 -2.09 -9.21 2.99
N GLU A 132 -2.64 -8.17 3.58
CA GLU A 132 -3.91 -8.23 4.31
C GLU A 132 -5.06 -8.66 3.40
N ALA A 133 -5.10 -8.15 2.17
CA ALA A 133 -6.07 -8.55 1.16
C ALA A 133 -5.92 -10.04 0.77
N TRP A 134 -4.68 -10.53 0.65
CA TRP A 134 -4.41 -11.95 0.43
C TRP A 134 -4.88 -12.80 1.60
N ASP A 135 -4.44 -12.47 2.83
CA ASP A 135 -4.72 -13.25 4.03
C ASP A 135 -6.23 -13.31 4.31
N ALA A 136 -6.98 -12.23 3.99
CA ALA A 136 -8.43 -12.21 4.08
C ALA A 136 -9.12 -13.09 3.03
N ARG A 137 -8.57 -13.15 1.81
CA ARG A 137 -9.11 -13.97 0.72
C ARG A 137 -8.78 -15.45 0.88
N PHE A 138 -7.60 -15.76 1.41
CA PHE A 138 -7.07 -17.13 1.58
C PHE A 138 -6.67 -17.37 3.05
N PRO A 139 -7.63 -17.46 3.97
CA PRO A 139 -7.33 -17.54 5.41
C PRO A 139 -6.56 -18.81 5.81
N ASP A 140 -6.74 -19.89 5.08
CA ASP A 140 -6.04 -21.17 5.32
C ASP A 140 -4.63 -21.19 4.70
N GLU A 141 -4.36 -20.27 3.78
CA GLU A 141 -3.13 -20.16 3.02
C GLU A 141 -2.50 -18.76 3.13
N PRO A 142 -2.14 -18.30 4.33
CA PRO A 142 -1.64 -16.95 4.53
C PRO A 142 -0.38 -16.68 3.73
N LEU A 143 -0.22 -15.46 3.26
CA LEU A 143 0.90 -15.03 2.41
C LEU A 143 2.27 -15.35 3.03
N ALA A 144 2.36 -15.33 4.35
CA ALA A 144 3.57 -15.67 5.10
C ALA A 144 4.05 -17.13 4.93
N ARG A 145 3.19 -18.01 4.40
CA ARG A 145 3.50 -19.44 4.14
C ARG A 145 3.71 -19.75 2.65
N GLN A 146 3.60 -18.75 1.78
CA GLN A 146 3.74 -18.90 0.35
C GLN A 146 5.19 -18.67 -0.10
N ASP A 147 5.58 -19.29 -1.19
CA ASP A 147 6.80 -18.95 -1.92
C ASP A 147 6.55 -17.67 -2.73
N ILE A 148 7.21 -16.58 -2.36
CA ILE A 148 6.93 -15.26 -2.92
C ILE A 148 8.06 -14.82 -3.85
N VAL A 149 7.72 -14.50 -5.09
CA VAL A 149 8.59 -13.79 -6.02
C VAL A 149 8.17 -12.32 -6.07
N LEU A 150 9.03 -11.43 -5.58
CA LEU A 150 8.79 -10.00 -5.62
C LEU A 150 9.47 -9.38 -6.84
N THR A 151 8.68 -8.89 -7.79
CA THR A 151 9.18 -8.13 -8.93
C THR A 151 9.26 -6.63 -8.59
N LEU A 152 10.36 -6.01 -8.95
CA LEU A 152 10.62 -4.59 -8.69
C LEU A 152 10.88 -3.85 -10.01
N PRO A 153 10.56 -2.54 -10.08
CA PRO A 153 10.89 -1.74 -11.26
C PRO A 153 12.39 -1.81 -11.60
N ALA A 154 12.72 -1.92 -12.88
CA ALA A 154 14.11 -1.93 -13.35
C ALA A 154 14.87 -0.63 -13.00
N SER A 155 14.15 0.46 -12.79
CA SER A 155 14.68 1.76 -12.38
C SER A 155 15.08 1.85 -10.90
N PHE A 156 14.76 0.82 -10.09
CA PHE A 156 15.18 0.82 -8.69
C PHE A 156 16.69 0.60 -8.60
N ASP A 157 17.35 1.51 -7.88
CA ASP A 157 18.74 1.33 -7.48
C ASP A 157 18.87 0.24 -6.37
N GLU A 158 20.10 -0.06 -6.00
CA GLU A 158 20.37 -1.10 -5.00
C GLU A 158 19.73 -0.78 -3.63
N VAL A 159 19.72 0.50 -3.23
CA VAL A 159 19.16 0.94 -1.94
C VAL A 159 17.64 0.77 -1.94
N ALA A 160 16.96 1.19 -3.00
CA ALA A 160 15.51 1.04 -3.14
C ALA A 160 15.10 -0.44 -3.16
N ARG A 161 15.87 -1.28 -3.86
CA ARG A 161 15.68 -2.73 -3.89
C ARG A 161 15.80 -3.33 -2.49
N GLU A 162 16.90 -3.06 -1.80
CA GLU A 162 17.15 -3.58 -0.45
C GLU A 162 16.06 -3.16 0.54
N LEU A 163 15.66 -1.89 0.54
CA LEU A 163 14.61 -1.37 1.41
C LEU A 163 13.26 -2.04 1.14
N THR A 164 12.91 -2.24 -0.14
CA THR A 164 11.64 -2.88 -0.52
C THR A 164 11.64 -4.36 -0.14
N VAL A 165 12.73 -5.08 -0.39
CA VAL A 165 12.88 -6.49 -0.01
C VAL A 165 12.82 -6.65 1.52
N LYS A 166 13.49 -5.78 2.27
CA LYS A 166 13.43 -5.79 3.74
C LYS A 166 12.00 -5.51 4.26
N ALA A 167 11.29 -4.58 3.64
CA ALA A 167 9.90 -4.29 3.99
C ALA A 167 9.00 -5.51 3.72
N ALA A 168 9.10 -6.12 2.54
CA ALA A 168 8.36 -7.32 2.16
C ALA A 168 8.67 -8.51 3.08
N ALA A 169 9.95 -8.76 3.39
CA ALA A 169 10.37 -9.85 4.27
C ALA A 169 9.87 -9.68 5.71
N ARG A 170 9.75 -8.47 6.23
CA ARG A 170 9.16 -8.21 7.55
C ARG A 170 7.66 -8.50 7.55
N LEU A 171 6.97 -8.04 6.52
CA LEU A 171 5.54 -8.31 6.36
C LEU A 171 5.25 -9.80 6.20
N ALA A 172 6.05 -10.51 5.42
CA ALA A 172 5.92 -11.96 5.26
C ALA A 172 6.06 -12.71 6.61
N ARG A 173 6.92 -12.23 7.52
CA ARG A 173 7.09 -12.82 8.87
C ARG A 173 6.06 -12.38 9.91
N GLY A 174 5.12 -11.52 9.56
CA GLY A 174 4.13 -11.00 10.51
C GLY A 174 4.65 -9.90 11.44
N ASP A 175 5.85 -9.40 11.21
CA ASP A 175 6.46 -8.29 11.94
C ASP A 175 5.82 -6.96 11.50
N LEU A 176 4.57 -6.77 11.90
CA LEU A 176 3.89 -5.49 11.85
C LEU A 176 4.47 -4.63 12.98
N GLY A 177 5.66 -4.07 12.76
CA GLY A 177 6.27 -3.18 13.73
C GLY A 177 5.25 -2.14 14.18
N ARG A 178 4.76 -2.28 15.43
CA ARG A 178 4.06 -1.19 16.10
C ARG A 178 5.03 -0.01 16.10
N ALA A 179 4.73 1.01 15.31
CA ALA A 179 5.38 2.29 15.45
C ALA A 179 5.13 2.75 16.89
N ARG A 180 6.20 2.87 17.66
CA ARG A 180 6.21 3.61 18.92
C ARG A 180 6.26 5.08 18.61
#